data_5ce28683c2517a5c1b5038f9eb48271a
#
_entry.id   5ce28683c2517a5c1b5038f9eb48271a
#
_cell.length_a   1.000
_cell.length_b   1.000
_cell.length_c   1.000
_cell.angle_alpha   90.00
_cell.angle_beta   90.00
_cell.angle_gamma   90.00
#
_symmetry.space_group_name_H-M   'P 1'
#
loop_
_entity.id
_entity.type
_entity.pdbx_description
1 polymer ?
#
loop_
_entity_poly.entity_id
_entity_poly.type
_entity_poly.pdbx_seq_one_letter_code
_entity_poly.pdbx_strand_id
1 'polypeptide(L)'
;VIPRQLQFVAERLMVSNLRVGTADNDINAIRSMGMLPDGYAVNDFLTDPDAFFILTDAPRGFIHFERVPLSTQMEADFDTGNMRFKARERYSFGFSDPRCVFGSPGA
;
A
#
# COMPACT_ATOMS: atom_id res chain seq x y z
N VAL A 1 -5.00 -2.43 -0.32
CA VAL A 1 -4.55 -1.09 -0.74
C VAL A 1 -5.63 -0.53 -1.65
N ILE A 2 -6.04 0.69 -1.39
CA ILE A 2 -7.14 1.37 -2.09
C ILE A 2 -6.74 2.80 -2.44
N PRO A 3 -7.36 3.41 -3.47
CA PRO A 3 -7.25 4.84 -3.73
C PRO A 3 -8.07 5.64 -2.71
N ARG A 4 -7.78 6.92 -2.63
CA ARG A 4 -8.43 7.83 -1.68
C ARG A 4 -9.96 7.90 -1.85
N GLN A 5 -10.44 7.76 -3.07
CA GLN A 5 -11.88 7.81 -3.41
C GLN A 5 -12.67 6.67 -2.76
N LEU A 6 -12.05 5.49 -2.61
CA LEU A 6 -12.70 4.33 -2.00
C LEU A 6 -12.59 4.29 -0.46
N GLN A 7 -11.91 5.25 0.18
CA GLN A 7 -11.68 5.22 1.62
C GLN A 7 -12.97 5.12 2.44
N PHE A 8 -13.97 5.94 2.14
CA PHE A 8 -15.24 5.90 2.87
C PHE A 8 -16.04 4.62 2.65
N VAL A 9 -15.92 4.03 1.46
CA VAL A 9 -16.57 2.75 1.15
C VAL A 9 -15.90 1.63 1.93
N ALA A 10 -14.57 1.60 1.95
CA ALA A 10 -13.79 0.62 2.71
C ALA A 10 -14.08 0.72 4.21
N GLU A 11 -14.14 1.94 4.76
CA GLU A 11 -14.47 2.16 6.17
C GLU A 11 -15.84 1.58 6.52
N ARG A 12 -16.85 1.84 5.70
CA ARG A 12 -18.19 1.28 5.91
C ARG A 12 -18.23 -0.24 5.79
N LEU A 13 -17.46 -0.83 4.87
CA LEU A 13 -17.43 -2.27 4.67
C LEU A 13 -16.66 -3.00 5.76
N MET A 14 -15.57 -2.42 6.26
CA MET A 14 -14.63 -3.12 7.14
C MET A 14 -14.84 -2.80 8.61
N VAL A 15 -15.29 -1.59 8.94
CA VAL A 15 -15.39 -1.11 10.33
C VAL A 15 -16.81 -1.14 10.86
N SER A 16 -17.83 -1.08 10.00
CA SER A 16 -19.24 -1.16 10.43
C SER A 16 -19.54 -2.46 11.19
N ASN A 17 -20.29 -2.35 12.28
CA ASN A 17 -20.74 -3.51 13.05
C ASN A 17 -21.87 -4.28 12.35
N LEU A 18 -22.72 -3.54 11.65
CA LEU A 18 -23.89 -4.07 10.95
C LEU A 18 -23.70 -4.00 9.45
N ARG A 19 -24.40 -4.87 8.74
CA ARG A 19 -24.39 -4.88 7.28
C ARG A 19 -24.98 -3.58 6.74
N VAL A 20 -24.22 -2.90 5.89
CA VAL A 20 -24.66 -1.64 5.26
C VAL A 20 -25.72 -1.91 4.20
N GLY A 21 -26.80 -1.13 4.22
CA GLY A 21 -27.84 -1.18 3.19
C GLY A 21 -29.00 -2.13 3.48
N THR A 22 -29.09 -2.70 4.68
CA THR A 22 -30.24 -3.52 5.10
C THR A 22 -30.97 -2.85 6.27
N ALA A 23 -32.28 -3.01 6.33
CA ALA A 23 -33.10 -2.62 7.48
C ALA A 23 -33.04 -3.66 8.62
N ASP A 24 -32.57 -4.85 8.29
CA ASP A 24 -32.42 -5.94 9.23
C ASP A 24 -31.14 -5.76 10.04
N ASN A 25 -31.15 -6.26 11.26
CA ASN A 25 -30.04 -6.13 12.20
C ASN A 25 -28.94 -7.19 11.93
N ASP A 26 -28.59 -7.36 10.66
CA ASP A 26 -27.58 -8.32 10.22
C ASP A 26 -26.17 -7.87 10.63
N ILE A 27 -25.36 -8.83 11.07
CA ILE A 27 -23.96 -8.59 11.38
C ILE A 27 -23.12 -8.45 10.12
N ASN A 28 -22.11 -7.57 10.20
CA ASN A 28 -21.10 -7.49 9.16
C ASN A 28 -20.14 -8.69 9.27
N ALA A 29 -20.32 -9.66 8.38
CA ALA A 29 -19.53 -10.90 8.38
C ALA A 29 -18.04 -10.64 8.11
N ILE A 30 -17.69 -9.69 7.26
CA ILE A 30 -16.29 -9.37 6.93
C ILE A 30 -15.53 -8.97 8.18
N ARG A 31 -16.13 -8.08 8.99
CA ARG A 31 -15.57 -7.66 10.27
C ARG A 31 -15.58 -8.76 11.31
N SER A 32 -16.73 -9.45 11.46
CA SER A 32 -16.92 -10.48 12.49
C SER A 32 -15.97 -11.66 12.32
N MET A 33 -15.68 -12.04 11.09
CA MET A 33 -14.74 -13.13 10.75
C MET A 33 -13.28 -12.71 10.74
N GLY A 34 -12.98 -11.41 10.86
CA GLY A 34 -11.60 -10.91 10.82
C GLY A 34 -10.87 -11.22 9.50
N MET A 35 -11.59 -11.19 8.38
CA MET A 35 -11.04 -11.57 7.07
C MET A 35 -9.89 -10.68 6.61
N LEU A 36 -9.81 -9.44 7.11
CA LEU A 36 -8.76 -8.47 6.81
C LEU A 36 -8.14 -7.97 8.13
N PRO A 37 -7.26 -8.76 8.75
CA PRO A 37 -6.72 -8.46 10.08
C PRO A 37 -5.90 -7.17 10.10
N ASP A 38 -5.19 -6.86 9.02
CA ASP A 38 -4.33 -5.68 8.90
C ASP A 38 -5.09 -4.42 8.44
N GLY A 39 -6.41 -4.55 8.19
CA GLY A 39 -7.22 -3.44 7.73
C GLY A 39 -6.92 -3.02 6.29
N TYR A 40 -6.94 -1.72 6.02
CA TYR A 40 -6.68 -1.17 4.68
C TYR A 40 -5.67 -0.02 4.72
N ALA A 41 -4.95 0.15 3.63
CA ALA A 41 -4.04 1.28 3.42
C ALA A 41 -4.51 2.10 2.22
N VAL A 42 -4.54 3.42 2.39
CA VAL A 42 -4.85 4.36 1.31
C VAL A 42 -3.56 4.75 0.60
N ASN A 43 -3.57 4.66 -0.71
CA ASN A 43 -2.46 5.08 -1.56
C ASN A 43 -2.91 6.24 -2.48
N ASP A 44 -2.41 7.44 -2.21
CA ASP A 44 -2.76 8.65 -2.95
C ASP A 44 -2.13 8.69 -4.36
N PHE A 45 -1.21 7.80 -4.67
CA PHE A 45 -0.56 7.70 -5.98
C PHE A 45 -1.32 6.82 -6.97
N LEU A 46 -2.40 6.15 -6.55
CA LEU A 46 -3.28 5.44 -7.46
C LEU A 46 -4.11 6.45 -8.25
N THR A 47 -3.94 6.43 -9.56
CA THR A 47 -4.64 7.34 -10.48
C THR A 47 -6.04 6.87 -10.83
N ASP A 48 -6.26 5.56 -10.74
CA ASP A 48 -7.57 4.96 -10.99
C ASP A 48 -8.45 5.04 -9.72
N PRO A 49 -9.65 5.65 -9.79
CA PRO A 49 -10.51 5.84 -8.63
C PRO A 49 -11.15 4.54 -8.11
N ASP A 50 -11.24 3.50 -8.93
CA ASP A 50 -11.99 2.28 -8.64
C ASP A 50 -11.10 1.05 -8.44
N ALA A 51 -9.83 1.14 -8.81
CA ALA A 51 -8.90 0.02 -8.66
C ALA A 51 -8.56 -0.25 -7.19
N PHE A 52 -8.54 -1.52 -6.82
CA PHE A 52 -8.09 -1.92 -5.49
C PHE A 52 -7.20 -3.16 -5.54
N PHE A 53 -6.38 -3.29 -4.52
CA PHE A 53 -5.46 -4.42 -4.40
C PHE A 53 -5.59 -5.06 -3.01
N ILE A 54 -5.66 -6.39 -3.00
CA ILE A 54 -5.64 -7.20 -1.77
C ILE A 54 -4.29 -7.90 -1.70
N LEU A 55 -3.56 -7.66 -0.62
CA LEU A 55 -2.33 -8.38 -0.32
C LEU A 55 -2.69 -9.64 0.46
N THR A 56 -2.06 -10.75 0.10
CA THR A 56 -2.25 -12.04 0.78
C THR A 56 -1.02 -12.36 1.63
N ASP A 57 -1.17 -13.31 2.53
CA ASP A 57 -0.09 -13.82 3.39
C ASP A 57 0.82 -14.84 2.67
N ALA A 58 0.93 -14.78 1.35
CA ALA A 58 1.82 -15.65 0.60
C ALA A 58 3.28 -15.31 0.93
N PRO A 59 4.09 -16.30 1.36
CA PRO A 59 5.48 -16.07 1.72
C PRO A 59 6.29 -15.60 0.51
N ARG A 60 7.15 -14.62 0.72
CA ARG A 60 8.03 -14.04 -0.31
C ARG A 60 7.26 -13.44 -1.50
N GLY A 61 6.11 -12.84 -1.24
CA GLY A 61 5.31 -12.18 -2.25
C GLY A 61 6.08 -11.04 -2.91
N PHE A 62 6.04 -9.87 -2.33
CA PHE A 62 6.86 -8.74 -2.77
C PHE A 62 8.21 -8.75 -2.07
N ILE A 63 9.27 -8.52 -2.84
CA ILE A 63 10.64 -8.52 -2.36
C ILE A 63 11.29 -7.19 -2.75
N HIS A 64 11.86 -6.53 -1.75
CA HIS A 64 12.74 -5.38 -1.93
C HIS A 64 14.18 -5.84 -1.85
N PHE A 65 14.91 -5.71 -2.96
CA PHE A 65 16.35 -6.02 -3.03
C PHE A 65 17.14 -4.75 -2.84
N GLU A 66 17.73 -4.57 -1.68
CA GLU A 66 18.63 -3.47 -1.40
C GLU A 66 20.07 -3.86 -1.78
N ARG A 67 20.63 -3.21 -2.77
CA ARG A 67 22.02 -3.42 -3.20
C ARG A 67 22.99 -2.44 -2.53
N VAL A 68 22.59 -1.19 -2.43
CA VAL A 68 23.35 -0.12 -1.76
C VAL A 68 22.36 0.68 -0.94
N PRO A 69 22.50 0.71 0.41
CA PRO A 69 21.64 1.50 1.26
C PRO A 69 21.77 2.99 0.96
N LEU A 70 20.77 3.75 1.36
CA LEU A 70 20.79 5.20 1.21
C LEU A 70 22.00 5.78 1.94
N SER A 71 22.90 6.38 1.19
CA SER A 71 24.06 7.11 1.71
C SER A 71 24.04 8.57 1.27
N THR A 72 24.29 9.46 2.21
CA THR A 72 24.38 10.89 1.96
C THR A 72 25.79 11.37 2.21
N GLN A 73 26.30 12.22 1.34
CA GLN A 73 27.60 12.84 1.46
C GLN A 73 27.48 14.35 1.21
N MET A 74 28.29 15.12 1.92
CA MET A 74 28.41 16.56 1.72
C MET A 74 29.89 16.89 1.45
N GLU A 75 30.10 17.73 0.47
CA GLU A 75 31.43 18.20 0.10
C GLU A 75 31.35 19.70 -0.20
N ALA A 76 32.33 20.45 0.29
CA ALA A 76 32.49 21.84 -0.10
C ALA A 76 33.21 21.93 -1.46
N ASP A 77 32.64 22.68 -2.37
CA ASP A 77 33.27 22.98 -3.66
C ASP A 77 34.31 24.08 -3.46
N PHE A 78 35.58 23.75 -3.67
CA PHE A 78 36.69 24.68 -3.46
C PHE A 78 36.64 25.90 -4.41
N ASP A 79 36.17 25.70 -5.65
CA ASP A 79 36.18 26.75 -6.66
C ASP A 79 35.05 27.77 -6.49
N THR A 80 33.89 27.32 -6.05
CA THR A 80 32.70 28.18 -5.95
C THR A 80 32.30 28.53 -4.50
N GLY A 81 32.88 27.86 -3.51
CA GLY A 81 32.53 28.01 -2.10
C GLY A 81 31.14 27.46 -1.74
N ASN A 82 30.46 26.80 -2.67
CA ASN A 82 29.15 26.19 -2.48
C ASN A 82 29.26 24.80 -1.84
N MET A 83 28.22 24.38 -1.11
CA MET A 83 28.10 23.01 -0.62
C MET A 83 27.39 22.14 -1.65
N ARG A 84 27.97 20.98 -1.94
CA ARG A 84 27.38 19.95 -2.79
C ARG A 84 26.86 18.83 -1.92
N PHE A 85 25.61 18.43 -2.17
CA PHE A 85 24.96 17.30 -1.52
C PHE A 85 24.79 16.17 -2.51
N LYS A 86 25.16 14.96 -2.11
CA LYS A 86 24.98 13.75 -2.89
C LYS A 86 24.23 12.73 -2.07
N ALA A 87 23.15 12.21 -2.61
CA ALA A 87 22.44 11.04 -2.11
C ALA A 87 22.58 9.90 -3.12
N ARG A 88 22.88 8.70 -2.63
CA ARG A 88 23.00 7.51 -3.47
C ARG A 88 22.29 6.34 -2.81
N GLU A 89 21.43 5.69 -3.59
CA GLU A 89 20.73 4.46 -3.23
C GLU A 89 20.63 3.55 -4.45
N ARG A 90 20.68 2.24 -4.27
CA ARG A 90 20.46 1.27 -5.33
C ARG A 90 19.61 0.13 -4.80
N TYR A 91 18.42 0.01 -5.34
CA TYR A 91 17.46 -1.03 -4.99
C TYR A 91 16.70 -1.53 -6.23
N SER A 92 16.02 -2.62 -6.08
CA SER A 92 15.12 -3.19 -7.07
C SER A 92 13.94 -3.85 -6.36
N PHE A 93 12.80 -3.87 -7.01
CA PHE A 93 11.62 -4.59 -6.55
C PHE A 93 11.39 -5.80 -7.44
N GLY A 94 10.88 -6.86 -6.82
CA GLY A 94 10.49 -8.06 -7.52
C GLY A 94 9.39 -8.81 -6.74
N PHE A 95 8.91 -9.87 -7.33
CA PHE A 95 7.97 -10.79 -6.68
C PHE A 95 8.38 -12.22 -6.97
N SER A 96 8.11 -13.12 -6.05
CA SER A 96 8.39 -14.54 -6.18
C SER A 96 7.14 -15.35 -6.47
N ASP A 97 6.02 -14.97 -5.86
CA ASP A 97 4.76 -15.69 -6.00
C ASP A 97 3.66 -14.74 -6.48
N PRO A 98 3.03 -15.02 -7.65
CA PRO A 98 1.94 -14.17 -8.17
C PRO A 98 0.69 -14.17 -7.28
N ARG A 99 0.56 -15.14 -6.37
CA ARG A 99 -0.56 -15.21 -5.42
C ARG A 99 -0.45 -14.21 -4.27
N CYS A 100 0.64 -13.45 -4.19
CA CYS A 100 0.84 -12.44 -3.15
C CYS A 100 -0.10 -11.24 -3.26
N VAL A 101 -0.68 -11.02 -4.43
CA VAL A 101 -1.58 -9.90 -4.67
C VAL A 101 -2.74 -10.30 -5.58
N PHE A 102 -3.90 -9.83 -5.23
CA PHE A 102 -5.07 -9.80 -6.11
C PHE A 102 -5.38 -8.35 -6.44
N GLY A 103 -5.49 -8.02 -7.71
CA GLY A 103 -5.85 -6.68 -8.19
C GLY A 103 -7.16 -6.69 -8.97
N SER A 104 -8.00 -5.71 -8.74
CA SER A 104 -9.18 -5.42 -9.56
C SER A 104 -9.02 -4.04 -10.17
N PRO A 105 -9.21 -3.90 -11.49
CA PRO A 105 -9.15 -2.60 -12.15
C PRO A 105 -10.39 -1.74 -11.89
N GLY A 106 -11.37 -2.26 -11.16
CA GLY A 106 -12.67 -1.60 -11.01
C GLY A 106 -13.63 -1.94 -12.15
N ALA A 107 -14.73 -1.21 -12.24
CA ALA A 107 -15.77 -1.37 -13.27
C ALA A 107 -15.76 -0.21 -14.26
#